data_b3aea96d8ee78dcf36700b4adb6370a6
#
_entry.id   b3aea96d8ee78dcf36700b4adb6370a6
#
_cell.length_a   1.000
_cell.length_b   1.000
_cell.length_c   1.000
_cell.angle_alpha   90.00
_cell.angle_beta   90.00
_cell.angle_gamma   90.00
#
_symmetry.space_group_name_H-M   'P 1'
#
loop_
_entity.id
_entity.type
_entity.pdbx_description
1 polymer ?
#
loop_
_entity_poly.entity_id
_entity_poly.type
_entity_poly.pdbx_seq_one_letter_code
_entity_poly.pdbx_strand_id
1 'polypeptide(L)'
;MPLLRNTDKSKISKRKNPAARLTWFREQGYLPEALVNFLALLEYPPATNEDGTDREVFSFDEFSAGFDWRKVNPVGPIFDLKKLDWLNGVYIRGLSVGELASRLLPFLVDDGIVGDNPSLGELARLKAVTALVQTRMAHLSEAPPLVRPFFVPDDALEIAEDARAALGDNAAEVIEAAGRALGDIDDHGTG
;
A
#
# COMPACT_ATOMS: atom_id res chain seq x y z
N MET A 1 16.37 -22.98 -16.58
CA MET A 1 15.66 -22.05 -15.67
C MET A 1 14.18 -22.07 -16.06
N PRO A 2 13.27 -22.38 -15.15
CA PRO A 2 11.85 -22.39 -15.47
C PRO A 2 11.37 -21.00 -15.84
N LEU A 3 10.37 -20.92 -16.72
CA LEU A 3 9.77 -19.65 -17.13
C LEU A 3 8.59 -19.32 -16.23
N LEU A 4 8.51 -18.07 -15.77
CA LEU A 4 7.34 -17.54 -15.07
C LEU A 4 6.10 -17.67 -15.96
N ARG A 5 4.99 -18.07 -15.35
CA ARG A 5 3.68 -18.24 -16.01
C ARG A 5 2.64 -17.35 -15.37
N ASN A 6 1.67 -16.91 -16.16
CA ASN A 6 0.46 -16.26 -15.64
C ASN A 6 -0.42 -17.29 -14.89
N THR A 7 -1.44 -16.83 -14.20
CA THR A 7 -2.42 -17.67 -13.50
C THR A 7 -3.18 -18.62 -14.44
N ASP A 8 -3.33 -18.26 -15.72
CA ASP A 8 -3.89 -19.11 -16.78
C ASP A 8 -2.86 -20.10 -17.36
N LYS A 9 -1.68 -20.21 -16.74
CA LYS A 9 -0.53 -21.04 -17.17
C LYS A 9 0.13 -20.63 -18.48
N SER A 10 -0.29 -19.54 -19.11
CA SER A 10 0.38 -18.97 -20.28
C SER A 10 1.73 -18.36 -19.89
N LYS A 11 2.64 -18.22 -20.87
CA LYS A 11 3.95 -17.61 -20.66
C LYS A 11 3.79 -16.10 -20.45
N ILE A 12 4.44 -15.52 -19.43
CA ILE A 12 4.52 -14.08 -19.24
C ILE A 12 5.21 -13.42 -20.43
N SER A 13 4.57 -12.41 -21.02
CA SER A 13 5.07 -11.67 -22.17
C SER A 13 5.28 -10.21 -21.83
N LYS A 14 6.50 -9.69 -22.00
CA LYS A 14 6.85 -8.28 -21.78
C LYS A 14 5.99 -7.31 -22.60
N ARG A 15 5.41 -7.76 -23.75
CA ARG A 15 4.57 -6.93 -24.61
C ARG A 15 3.13 -6.83 -24.11
N LYS A 16 2.62 -7.87 -23.44
CA LYS A 16 1.22 -7.99 -23.02
C LYS A 16 1.00 -7.74 -21.53
N ASN A 17 2.05 -7.90 -20.72
CA ASN A 17 1.96 -7.79 -19.27
C ASN A 17 2.90 -6.69 -18.76
N PRO A 18 2.38 -5.54 -18.29
CA PRO A 18 3.20 -4.47 -17.69
C PRO A 18 4.05 -4.98 -16.52
N ALA A 19 3.54 -5.90 -15.72
CA ALA A 19 4.23 -6.55 -14.60
C ALA A 19 5.44 -7.42 -15.03
N ALA A 20 5.73 -7.55 -16.32
CA ALA A 20 6.98 -8.14 -16.80
C ALA A 20 8.16 -7.15 -16.83
N ARG A 21 7.96 -5.89 -16.42
CA ARG A 21 8.98 -4.84 -16.33
C ARG A 21 9.18 -4.42 -14.89
N LEU A 22 10.42 -4.43 -14.41
CA LEU A 22 10.75 -4.05 -13.03
C LEU A 22 10.35 -2.59 -12.71
N THR A 23 10.47 -1.68 -13.69
CA THR A 23 10.08 -0.26 -13.54
C THR A 23 8.60 -0.11 -13.22
N TRP A 24 7.74 -0.98 -13.75
CA TRP A 24 6.31 -0.95 -13.47
C TRP A 24 6.01 -1.17 -11.96
N PHE A 25 6.70 -2.10 -11.30
CA PHE A 25 6.50 -2.31 -9.86
C PHE A 25 6.86 -1.07 -9.05
N ARG A 26 7.94 -0.38 -9.42
CA ARG A 26 8.32 0.88 -8.78
C ARG A 26 7.28 1.98 -9.03
N GLU A 27 6.79 2.11 -10.25
CA GLU A 27 5.76 3.08 -10.64
C GLU A 27 4.43 2.82 -9.91
N GLN A 28 4.08 1.55 -9.70
CA GLN A 28 2.91 1.17 -8.90
C GLN A 28 3.15 1.29 -7.38
N GLY A 29 4.36 1.49 -6.93
CA GLY A 29 4.68 1.63 -5.52
C GLY A 29 4.71 0.32 -4.74
N TYR A 30 5.14 -0.76 -5.40
CA TYR A 30 5.52 -1.98 -4.67
C TYR A 30 6.81 -1.74 -3.89
N LEU A 31 6.83 -2.20 -2.64
CA LEU A 31 8.01 -2.15 -1.80
C LEU A 31 9.03 -3.20 -2.28
N PRO A 32 10.32 -2.84 -2.40
CA PRO A 32 11.36 -3.79 -2.78
C PRO A 32 11.39 -5.03 -1.90
N GLU A 33 11.18 -4.86 -0.59
CA GLU A 33 11.16 -5.93 0.41
C GLU A 33 10.04 -6.94 0.13
N ALA A 34 8.85 -6.45 -0.19
CA ALA A 34 7.70 -7.28 -0.55
C ALA A 34 7.94 -8.04 -1.86
N LEU A 35 8.51 -7.37 -2.86
CA LEU A 35 8.83 -8.00 -4.14
C LEU A 35 9.89 -9.10 -3.98
N VAL A 36 10.94 -8.87 -3.20
CA VAL A 36 11.98 -9.87 -2.91
C VAL A 36 11.39 -11.08 -2.19
N ASN A 37 10.57 -10.86 -1.16
CA ASN A 37 9.89 -11.93 -0.44
C ASN A 37 8.97 -12.74 -1.38
N PHE A 38 8.18 -12.06 -2.22
CA PHE A 38 7.32 -12.71 -3.20
C PHE A 38 8.11 -13.57 -4.18
N LEU A 39 9.22 -13.05 -4.73
CA LEU A 39 10.07 -13.80 -5.66
C LEU A 39 10.70 -15.02 -5.00
N ALA A 40 11.08 -14.94 -3.73
CA ALA A 40 11.55 -16.09 -2.97
C ALA A 40 10.47 -17.18 -2.86
N LEU A 41 9.22 -16.82 -2.55
CA LEU A 41 8.10 -17.76 -2.45
C LEU A 41 7.72 -18.42 -3.77
N LEU A 42 8.13 -17.90 -4.93
CA LEU A 42 7.82 -18.51 -6.21
C LEU A 42 8.49 -19.88 -6.42
N GLU A 43 9.70 -20.04 -5.93
CA GLU A 43 10.51 -21.26 -6.17
C GLU A 43 10.98 -21.92 -4.86
N TYR A 44 10.68 -21.33 -3.70
CA TYR A 44 11.12 -21.83 -2.40
C TYR A 44 9.92 -22.00 -1.45
N PRO A 45 9.80 -23.16 -0.77
CA PRO A 45 8.70 -23.38 0.15
C PRO A 45 8.80 -22.40 1.33
N PRO A 46 7.67 -21.87 1.82
CA PRO A 46 7.64 -21.04 3.02
C PRO A 46 8.17 -21.83 4.23
N ALA A 47 8.71 -21.13 5.20
CA ALA A 47 9.00 -21.73 6.50
C ALA A 47 7.68 -22.04 7.22
N THR A 48 7.72 -22.99 8.16
CA THR A 48 6.55 -23.34 8.96
C THR A 48 6.61 -22.63 10.31
N ASN A 49 5.51 -22.01 10.72
CA ASN A 49 5.33 -21.45 12.04
C ASN A 49 5.21 -22.54 13.13
N GLU A 50 5.27 -22.18 14.41
CA GLU A 50 5.11 -23.13 15.53
C GLU A 50 3.74 -23.79 15.54
N ASP A 51 2.71 -23.14 15.03
CA ASP A 51 1.34 -23.66 14.91
C ASP A 51 1.11 -24.54 13.66
N GLY A 52 2.16 -24.80 12.87
CA GLY A 52 2.10 -25.62 11.65
C GLY A 52 1.63 -24.87 10.41
N THR A 53 1.34 -23.58 10.47
CA THR A 53 0.97 -22.76 9.32
C THR A 53 2.20 -22.29 8.52
N ASP A 54 2.01 -21.96 7.25
CA ASP A 54 3.06 -21.41 6.39
C ASP A 54 3.42 -19.98 6.79
N ARG A 55 4.72 -19.72 7.01
CA ARG A 55 5.25 -18.37 7.25
C ARG A 55 5.65 -17.75 5.92
N GLU A 56 4.74 -17.01 5.33
CA GLU A 56 4.93 -16.39 4.02
C GLU A 56 5.61 -15.01 4.07
N VAL A 57 5.65 -14.36 5.24
CA VAL A 57 6.28 -13.04 5.45
C VAL A 57 7.60 -13.25 6.18
N PHE A 58 8.69 -12.82 5.55
CA PHE A 58 10.05 -12.95 6.11
C PHE A 58 10.99 -11.88 5.50
N SER A 59 12.00 -11.47 6.25
CA SER A 59 13.06 -10.61 5.74
C SER A 59 14.01 -11.37 4.81
N PHE A 60 14.75 -10.62 3.96
CA PHE A 60 15.79 -11.23 3.12
C PHE A 60 16.88 -11.92 3.95
N ASP A 61 17.22 -11.36 5.11
CA ASP A 61 18.23 -11.95 6.01
C ASP A 61 17.75 -13.28 6.60
N GLU A 62 16.49 -13.37 7.04
CA GLU A 62 15.90 -14.63 7.50
C GLU A 62 15.88 -15.68 6.39
N PHE A 63 15.50 -15.27 5.18
CA PHE A 63 15.50 -16.17 4.02
C PHE A 63 16.90 -16.67 3.71
N SER A 64 17.89 -15.77 3.63
CA SER A 64 19.28 -16.13 3.29
C SER A 64 19.92 -17.04 4.32
N ALA A 65 19.64 -16.82 5.61
CA ALA A 65 20.16 -17.66 6.70
C ALA A 65 19.64 -19.09 6.66
N GLY A 66 18.40 -19.29 6.18
CA GLY A 66 17.74 -20.61 6.07
C GLY A 66 17.80 -21.25 4.69
N PHE A 67 18.47 -20.61 3.72
CA PHE A 67 18.43 -21.04 2.32
C PHE A 67 19.20 -22.35 2.09
N ASP A 68 18.53 -23.28 1.40
CA ASP A 68 19.09 -24.58 0.98
C ASP A 68 18.71 -24.87 -0.47
N TRP A 69 19.71 -24.95 -1.35
CA TRP A 69 19.52 -25.25 -2.78
C TRP A 69 18.67 -26.50 -3.06
N ARG A 70 18.68 -27.50 -2.15
CA ARG A 70 17.93 -28.74 -2.29
C ARG A 70 16.42 -28.55 -2.16
N LYS A 71 15.99 -27.44 -1.58
CA LYS A 71 14.57 -27.08 -1.39
C LYS A 71 14.00 -26.27 -2.55
N VAL A 72 14.84 -25.80 -3.48
CA VAL A 72 14.37 -25.02 -4.63
C VAL A 72 13.50 -25.89 -5.54
N ASN A 73 12.28 -25.43 -5.83
CA ASN A 73 11.36 -26.11 -6.73
C ASN A 73 11.64 -25.68 -8.19
N PRO A 74 12.10 -26.59 -9.08
CA PRO A 74 12.42 -26.25 -10.46
C PRO A 74 11.19 -26.16 -11.39
N VAL A 75 9.98 -26.38 -10.88
CA VAL A 75 8.74 -26.29 -11.67
C VAL A 75 8.41 -24.82 -11.90
N GLY A 76 8.09 -24.44 -13.14
CA GLY A 76 7.83 -23.04 -13.50
C GLY A 76 6.71 -22.40 -12.67
N PRO A 77 7.04 -21.41 -11.84
CA PRO A 77 6.11 -20.83 -10.89
C PRO A 77 5.03 -19.99 -11.56
N ILE A 78 3.88 -19.89 -10.89
CA ILE A 78 2.78 -19.00 -11.27
C ILE A 78 3.00 -17.64 -10.63
N PHE A 79 3.07 -16.62 -11.45
CA PHE A 79 3.17 -15.21 -11.03
C PHE A 79 1.77 -14.67 -10.71
N ASP A 80 1.39 -14.73 -9.44
CA ASP A 80 0.10 -14.27 -8.95
C ASP A 80 0.22 -12.85 -8.38
N LEU A 81 -0.26 -11.85 -9.13
CA LEU A 81 -0.27 -10.46 -8.69
C LEU A 81 -1.12 -10.25 -7.45
N LYS A 82 -2.25 -10.95 -7.29
CA LYS A 82 -3.10 -10.78 -6.10
C LYS A 82 -2.37 -11.18 -4.82
N LYS A 83 -1.54 -12.24 -4.91
CA LYS A 83 -0.69 -12.64 -3.78
C LYS A 83 0.37 -11.59 -3.49
N LEU A 84 0.97 -11.00 -4.53
CA LEU A 84 1.94 -9.91 -4.36
C LEU A 84 1.29 -8.65 -3.78
N ASP A 85 0.08 -8.28 -4.23
CA ASP A 85 -0.68 -7.14 -3.69
C ASP A 85 -0.97 -7.31 -2.19
N TRP A 86 -1.45 -8.50 -1.80
CA TRP A 86 -1.65 -8.83 -0.41
C TRP A 86 -0.36 -8.71 0.41
N LEU A 87 0.73 -9.30 -0.08
CA LEU A 87 2.02 -9.28 0.58
C LEU A 87 2.55 -7.85 0.72
N ASN A 88 2.47 -7.06 -0.35
CA ASN A 88 2.88 -5.65 -0.34
C ASN A 88 2.09 -4.84 0.70
N GLY A 89 0.77 -5.05 0.76
CA GLY A 89 -0.07 -4.45 1.79
C GLY A 89 0.35 -4.84 3.22
N VAL A 90 0.78 -6.09 3.45
CA VAL A 90 1.32 -6.52 4.75
C VAL A 90 2.59 -5.74 5.09
N TYR A 91 3.52 -5.60 4.15
CA TYR A 91 4.74 -4.82 4.34
C TYR A 91 4.46 -3.33 4.57
N ILE A 92 3.53 -2.73 3.82
CA ILE A 92 3.11 -1.32 4.03
C ILE A 92 2.58 -1.13 5.47
N ARG A 93 1.73 -2.01 5.94
CA ARG A 93 1.19 -1.97 7.32
C ARG A 93 2.24 -2.19 8.40
N GLY A 94 3.33 -2.88 8.07
CA GLY A 94 4.46 -3.11 8.97
C GLY A 94 5.43 -1.93 9.08
N LEU A 95 5.39 -0.95 8.18
CA LEU A 95 6.23 0.25 8.23
C LEU A 95 5.82 1.16 9.40
N SER A 96 6.79 1.84 9.98
CA SER A 96 6.48 2.99 10.84
C SER A 96 5.79 4.09 10.03
N VAL A 97 4.91 4.86 10.67
CA VAL A 97 4.21 5.98 10.01
C VAL A 97 5.19 6.98 9.38
N GLY A 98 6.31 7.25 10.05
CA GLY A 98 7.33 8.18 9.54
C GLY A 98 8.04 7.64 8.29
N GLU A 99 8.36 6.35 8.29
CA GLU A 99 8.98 5.70 7.14
C GLU A 99 8.01 5.62 5.95
N LEU A 100 6.76 5.24 6.21
CA LEU A 100 5.73 5.22 5.16
C LEU A 100 5.51 6.62 4.59
N ALA A 101 5.37 7.66 5.41
CA ALA A 101 5.22 9.04 4.96
C ALA A 101 6.37 9.48 4.03
N SER A 102 7.60 9.09 4.36
CA SER A 102 8.77 9.38 3.51
C SER A 102 8.70 8.65 2.16
N ARG A 103 8.20 7.41 2.13
CA ARG A 103 8.04 6.63 0.90
C ARG A 103 6.85 7.09 0.05
N LEU A 104 5.82 7.70 0.66
CA LEU A 104 4.67 8.28 -0.05
C LEU A 104 5.00 9.62 -0.71
N LEU A 105 5.93 10.39 -0.15
CA LEU A 105 6.23 11.74 -0.60
C LEU A 105 6.46 11.87 -2.12
N PRO A 106 7.26 11.02 -2.79
CA PRO A 106 7.44 11.11 -4.23
C PRO A 106 6.13 11.00 -5.02
N PHE A 107 5.22 10.13 -4.62
CA PHE A 107 3.92 9.94 -5.29
C PHE A 107 3.01 11.16 -5.13
N LEU A 108 3.08 11.83 -3.98
CA LEU A 108 2.30 13.03 -3.70
C LEU A 108 2.87 14.26 -4.41
N VAL A 109 4.19 14.32 -4.61
CA VAL A 109 4.85 15.35 -5.42
C VAL A 109 4.50 15.16 -6.89
N ASP A 110 4.62 13.96 -7.42
CA ASP A 110 4.28 13.64 -8.81
C ASP A 110 2.80 13.95 -9.14
N ASP A 111 1.91 13.81 -8.15
CA ASP A 111 0.48 14.10 -8.29
C ASP A 111 0.13 15.58 -7.95
N GLY A 112 1.12 16.39 -7.59
CA GLY A 112 0.97 17.82 -7.32
C GLY A 112 0.20 18.16 -6.04
N ILE A 113 0.10 17.20 -5.10
CA ILE A 113 -0.54 17.42 -3.77
C ILE A 113 0.40 18.17 -2.85
N VAL A 114 1.70 17.87 -2.94
CA VAL A 114 2.77 18.50 -2.18
C VAL A 114 3.82 19.01 -3.15
N GLY A 115 4.41 20.17 -2.86
CA GLY A 115 5.49 20.71 -3.71
C GLY A 115 6.82 19.96 -3.53
N ASP A 116 7.77 20.20 -4.44
CA ASP A 116 9.13 19.59 -4.41
C ASP A 116 9.90 19.86 -3.10
N ASN A 117 9.58 20.94 -2.42
CA ASN A 117 10.18 21.35 -1.15
C ASN A 117 9.10 21.59 -0.09
N PRO A 118 8.51 20.51 0.47
CA PRO A 118 7.43 20.64 1.43
C PRO A 118 7.90 21.33 2.72
N SER A 119 7.06 22.19 3.26
CA SER A 119 7.26 22.83 4.56
C SER A 119 7.20 21.80 5.70
N LEU A 120 7.74 22.16 6.86
CA LEU A 120 7.63 21.31 8.07
C LEU A 120 6.16 21.04 8.45
N GLY A 121 5.26 22.02 8.22
CA GLY A 121 3.83 21.85 8.46
C GLY A 121 3.19 20.82 7.52
N GLU A 122 3.53 20.84 6.24
CA GLU A 122 3.07 19.83 5.27
C GLU A 122 3.58 18.45 5.60
N LEU A 123 4.85 18.31 6.00
CA LEU A 123 5.43 17.03 6.42
C LEU A 123 4.77 16.49 7.69
N ALA A 124 4.48 17.35 8.66
CA ALA A 124 3.76 16.97 9.88
C ALA A 124 2.33 16.51 9.55
N ARG A 125 1.62 17.24 8.69
CA ARG A 125 0.29 16.87 8.18
C ARG A 125 0.33 15.54 7.44
N LEU A 126 1.30 15.38 6.52
CA LEU A 126 1.48 14.11 5.80
C LEU A 126 1.64 12.93 6.77
N LYS A 127 2.49 13.09 7.78
CA LYS A 127 2.68 12.04 8.80
C LYS A 127 1.39 11.70 9.54
N ALA A 128 0.59 12.70 9.93
CA ALA A 128 -0.70 12.48 10.60
C ALA A 128 -1.70 11.74 9.67
N VAL A 129 -1.83 12.19 8.42
CA VAL A 129 -2.71 11.57 7.42
C VAL A 129 -2.26 10.16 7.06
N THR A 130 -0.95 9.91 6.98
CA THR A 130 -0.40 8.57 6.69
C THR A 130 -0.91 7.52 7.67
N ALA A 131 -1.01 7.84 8.95
CA ALA A 131 -1.56 6.93 9.97
C ALA A 131 -3.03 6.53 9.69
N LEU A 132 -3.83 7.44 9.08
CA LEU A 132 -5.23 7.20 8.76
C LEU A 132 -5.43 6.34 7.49
N VAL A 133 -4.49 6.44 6.54
CA VAL A 133 -4.64 5.79 5.23
C VAL A 133 -3.81 4.51 5.06
N GLN A 134 -2.84 4.25 5.95
CA GLN A 134 -1.90 3.13 5.87
C GLN A 134 -2.58 1.78 5.64
N THR A 135 -3.69 1.51 6.31
CA THR A 135 -4.41 0.24 6.22
C THR A 135 -5.27 0.10 4.96
N ARG A 136 -5.42 1.19 4.19
CA ARG A 136 -6.29 1.25 3.01
C ARG A 136 -5.55 1.02 1.70
N MET A 137 -4.21 0.85 1.76
CA MET A 137 -3.36 0.75 0.58
C MET A 137 -2.76 -0.64 0.45
N ALA A 138 -2.78 -1.18 -0.76
CA ALA A 138 -1.95 -2.30 -1.19
C ALA A 138 -0.68 -1.82 -1.92
N HIS A 139 -0.70 -0.60 -2.49
CA HIS A 139 0.41 0.02 -3.22
C HIS A 139 0.57 1.50 -2.83
N LEU A 140 1.80 2.04 -2.92
CA LEU A 140 2.03 3.45 -2.59
C LEU A 140 1.36 4.41 -3.60
N SER A 141 1.16 3.98 -4.85
CA SER A 141 0.46 4.76 -5.87
C SER A 141 -1.03 4.99 -5.58
N GLU A 142 -1.61 4.28 -4.61
CA GLU A 142 -2.99 4.48 -4.16
C GLU A 142 -3.13 5.63 -3.14
N ALA A 143 -2.00 6.16 -2.66
CA ALA A 143 -2.01 7.23 -1.65
C ALA A 143 -2.58 8.57 -2.14
N PRO A 144 -2.29 9.07 -3.36
CA PRO A 144 -2.71 10.40 -3.78
C PRO A 144 -4.21 10.65 -3.60
N PRO A 145 -5.14 9.84 -4.10
CA PRO A 145 -6.58 10.08 -3.90
C PRO A 145 -7.00 10.00 -2.42
N LEU A 146 -6.33 9.18 -1.60
CA LEU A 146 -6.63 9.04 -0.18
C LEU A 146 -6.12 10.22 0.65
N VAL A 147 -5.03 10.84 0.24
CA VAL A 147 -4.35 11.94 0.95
C VAL A 147 -4.87 13.31 0.50
N ARG A 148 -5.21 13.48 -0.78
CA ARG A 148 -5.66 14.75 -1.39
C ARG A 148 -6.70 15.50 -0.56
N PRO A 149 -7.78 14.89 -0.03
CA PRO A 149 -8.79 15.61 0.75
C PRO A 149 -8.24 16.36 1.97
N PHE A 150 -7.10 15.94 2.50
CA PHE A 150 -6.47 16.57 3.66
C PHE A 150 -5.49 17.70 3.30
N PHE A 151 -5.25 17.94 2.01
CA PHE A 151 -4.28 18.92 1.52
C PHE A 151 -4.91 20.02 0.66
N VAL A 152 -6.15 19.86 0.26
CA VAL A 152 -6.90 20.88 -0.47
C VAL A 152 -7.71 21.73 0.51
N PRO A 153 -7.95 23.02 0.23
CA PRO A 153 -8.90 23.85 0.97
C PRO A 153 -10.32 23.27 0.85
N ASP A 154 -11.17 23.52 1.86
CA ASP A 154 -12.53 22.97 1.90
C ASP A 154 -13.39 23.40 0.70
N ASP A 155 -13.18 24.61 0.18
CA ASP A 155 -13.86 25.16 -0.99
C ASP A 155 -13.38 24.54 -2.33
N ALA A 156 -12.22 23.89 -2.34
CA ALA A 156 -11.65 23.19 -3.48
C ALA A 156 -11.85 21.66 -3.40
N LEU A 157 -12.54 21.16 -2.35
CA LEU A 157 -12.80 19.74 -2.18
C LEU A 157 -13.89 19.28 -3.16
N GLU A 158 -13.49 18.48 -4.15
CA GLU A 158 -14.43 17.84 -5.06
C GLU A 158 -15.00 16.56 -4.44
N ILE A 159 -16.31 16.50 -4.26
CA ILE A 159 -17.00 15.30 -3.83
C ILE A 159 -17.42 14.51 -5.08
N ALA A 160 -16.90 13.29 -5.22
CA ALA A 160 -17.22 12.41 -6.32
C ALA A 160 -18.74 12.15 -6.41
N GLU A 161 -19.25 11.97 -7.62
CA GLU A 161 -20.69 11.86 -7.87
C GLU A 161 -21.31 10.63 -7.20
N ASP A 162 -20.59 9.52 -7.17
CA ASP A 162 -20.96 8.28 -6.47
C ASP A 162 -20.99 8.47 -4.94
N ALA A 163 -20.01 9.20 -4.38
CA ALA A 163 -19.99 9.55 -2.97
C ALA A 163 -21.17 10.49 -2.62
N ARG A 164 -21.47 11.47 -3.51
CA ARG A 164 -22.62 12.36 -3.34
C ARG A 164 -23.95 11.59 -3.42
N ALA A 165 -24.06 10.62 -4.33
CA ALA A 165 -25.23 9.77 -4.45
C ALA A 165 -25.43 8.82 -3.27
N ALA A 166 -24.33 8.43 -2.60
CA ALA A 166 -24.38 7.62 -1.38
C ALA A 166 -24.82 8.40 -0.13
N LEU A 167 -24.78 9.75 -0.18
CA LEU A 167 -25.33 10.60 0.86
C LEU A 167 -26.86 10.56 0.76
N GLY A 168 -27.54 9.93 1.72
CA GLY A 168 -28.99 9.88 1.78
C GLY A 168 -29.62 11.26 2.08
N ASP A 169 -30.95 11.36 2.02
CA ASP A 169 -31.71 12.61 2.22
C ASP A 169 -31.47 13.25 3.60
N ASN A 170 -31.02 12.48 4.60
CA ASN A 170 -30.71 12.93 5.95
C ASN A 170 -29.20 13.27 6.17
N ALA A 171 -28.41 13.30 5.11
CA ALA A 171 -26.95 13.52 5.22
C ALA A 171 -26.62 14.84 5.91
N ALA A 172 -27.34 15.92 5.60
CA ALA A 172 -27.12 17.23 6.22
C ALA A 172 -27.32 17.18 7.75
N GLU A 173 -28.37 16.54 8.23
CA GLU A 173 -28.66 16.38 9.66
C GLU A 173 -27.59 15.55 10.37
N VAL A 174 -27.12 14.47 9.72
CA VAL A 174 -26.07 13.58 10.25
C VAL A 174 -24.74 14.33 10.33
N ILE A 175 -24.37 15.09 9.30
CA ILE A 175 -23.13 15.88 9.26
C ILE A 175 -23.15 16.99 10.33
N GLU A 176 -24.27 17.69 10.48
CA GLU A 176 -24.42 18.70 11.54
C GLU A 176 -24.34 18.10 12.94
N ALA A 177 -24.98 16.94 13.16
CA ALA A 177 -24.91 16.23 14.43
C ALA A 177 -23.48 15.76 14.75
N ALA A 178 -22.78 15.21 13.76
CA ALA A 178 -21.39 14.81 13.89
C ALA A 178 -20.46 16.00 14.16
N GLY A 179 -20.68 17.12 13.46
CA GLY A 179 -19.90 18.35 13.66
C GLY A 179 -20.07 18.93 15.09
N ARG A 180 -21.29 18.90 15.63
CA ARG A 180 -21.55 19.29 17.02
C ARG A 180 -20.84 18.37 18.01
N ALA A 181 -20.96 17.05 17.82
CA ALA A 181 -20.33 16.07 18.70
C ALA A 181 -18.80 16.15 18.68
N LEU A 182 -18.18 16.45 17.54
CA LEU A 182 -16.73 16.65 17.42
C LEU A 182 -16.29 17.97 18.06
N GLY A 183 -17.07 19.07 17.90
CA GLY A 183 -16.80 20.35 18.55
C GLY A 183 -16.79 20.26 20.06
N ASP A 184 -17.68 19.47 20.66
CA ASP A 184 -17.74 19.23 22.10
C ASP A 184 -16.52 18.46 22.63
N ILE A 185 -15.84 17.66 21.81
CA ILE A 185 -14.63 16.90 22.17
C ILE A 185 -13.41 17.83 22.27
N ASP A 186 -13.29 18.78 21.34
CA ASP A 186 -12.16 19.72 21.33
C ASP A 186 -12.19 20.70 22.52
N ASP A 187 -13.38 21.04 23.04
CA ASP A 187 -13.54 21.92 24.21
C ASP A 187 -13.20 21.23 25.56
N HIS A 188 -13.17 19.90 25.59
CA HIS A 188 -12.89 19.09 26.80
C HIS A 188 -11.49 18.47 26.80
N GLY A 189 -10.69 18.65 25.74
CA GLY A 189 -9.36 18.05 25.55
C GLY A 189 -8.17 18.85 26.10
N THR A 190 -8.39 20.01 26.72
CA THR A 190 -7.34 20.86 27.34
C THR A 190 -7.55 21.03 28.84
N GLY A 191 -7.44 19.91 29.56
CA GLY A 191 -7.40 19.88 31.02
C GLY A 191 -6.24 19.04 31.50
#